data_7d3fe158e97c876dd726010283924580
#
_entry.id   7d3fe158e97c876dd726010283924580
#
_cell.length_a   1.000
_cell.length_b   1.000
_cell.length_c   1.000
_cell.angle_alpha   90.00
_cell.angle_beta   90.00
_cell.angle_gamma   90.00
#
_symmetry.space_group_name_H-M   'P 1'
#
loop_
_entity.id
_entity.type
_entity.pdbx_description
1 polymer ?
#
loop_
_entity_poly.entity_id
_entity_poly.type
_entity_poly.pdbx_seq_one_letter_code
_entity_poly.pdbx_strand_id
1 'polypeptide(L)'
;MTINAKTVKTLPNGTHRLERGVYLRVQNEKRFWIFRYSIDKKRRDIGLGDVDTPIATVRAKAATLKQLVVRGIDPLERKAQHQAEQDERVRLAKKQSILFKDFYLPALEEIEKQRKWQSPKVLPRAVSQIARYILPVLGNLPVYAVTPKDIVEALSTVWEMSIGEVILIRLKQIFIRAIGEGIREDNPAEWSKLEVFLPSRQSIRKGKEDKHHAAVSVAELRNVAKKLSQGNTAVKLCLLFGILTVCRGAEFCKAEWE
;
A
#
# COMPACT_ATOMS: atom_id res chain seq x y z
N MET A 1 -50.37 22.72 -25.08
CA MET A 1 -49.32 22.76 -26.12
C MET A 1 -48.60 21.42 -26.12
N THR A 2 -48.60 20.68 -27.23
CA THR A 2 -48.02 19.34 -27.31
C THR A 2 -46.52 19.51 -27.57
N ILE A 3 -45.68 19.02 -26.68
CA ILE A 3 -44.23 19.06 -26.86
C ILE A 3 -43.82 18.01 -27.90
N ASN A 4 -43.22 18.46 -28.98
CA ASN A 4 -42.64 17.58 -30.00
C ASN A 4 -41.19 17.97 -30.31
N ALA A 5 -40.46 17.19 -31.09
CA ALA A 5 -39.04 17.41 -31.37
C ALA A 5 -38.71 18.82 -31.94
N LYS A 6 -39.67 19.48 -32.62
CA LYS A 6 -39.48 20.83 -33.17
C LYS A 6 -39.69 21.92 -32.11
N THR A 7 -40.64 21.74 -31.19
CA THR A 7 -40.99 22.73 -30.16
C THR A 7 -40.07 22.71 -28.94
N VAL A 8 -39.37 21.59 -28.66
CA VAL A 8 -38.47 21.43 -27.51
C VAL A 8 -37.38 22.49 -27.43
N LYS A 9 -36.85 22.93 -28.61
CA LYS A 9 -35.74 23.90 -28.66
C LYS A 9 -36.18 25.38 -28.53
N THR A 10 -37.47 25.67 -28.68
CA THR A 10 -38.02 27.04 -28.70
C THR A 10 -38.83 27.40 -27.44
N LEU A 11 -39.04 26.47 -26.53
CA LEU A 11 -39.81 26.73 -25.31
C LEU A 11 -39.09 27.73 -24.38
N PRO A 12 -39.84 28.67 -23.76
CA PRO A 12 -39.27 29.64 -22.82
C PRO A 12 -38.83 29.02 -21.52
N ASN A 13 -38.13 29.81 -20.70
CA ASN A 13 -37.76 29.36 -19.35
C ASN A 13 -38.98 28.89 -18.55
N GLY A 14 -38.86 27.74 -17.89
CA GLY A 14 -39.93 27.13 -17.13
C GLY A 14 -39.91 25.60 -17.13
N THR A 15 -40.97 25.01 -16.62
CA THR A 15 -41.17 23.56 -16.60
C THR A 15 -42.36 23.18 -17.44
N HIS A 16 -42.10 22.50 -18.54
CA HIS A 16 -43.09 22.13 -19.53
C HIS A 16 -43.37 20.63 -19.45
N ARG A 17 -44.66 20.25 -19.31
CA ARG A 17 -45.10 18.88 -19.17
C ARG A 17 -45.14 18.16 -20.52
N LEU A 18 -44.44 17.05 -20.68
CA LEU A 18 -44.54 16.14 -21.79
C LEU A 18 -45.67 15.13 -21.58
N GLU A 19 -45.62 14.44 -20.43
CA GLU A 19 -46.63 13.48 -19.98
C GLU A 19 -46.62 13.39 -18.44
N ARG A 20 -47.44 12.54 -17.84
CA ARG A 20 -47.55 12.39 -16.38
C ARG A 20 -46.19 11.96 -15.78
N GLY A 21 -45.58 12.85 -15.00
CA GLY A 21 -44.27 12.64 -14.35
C GLY A 21 -43.09 13.04 -15.22
N VAL A 22 -43.23 13.33 -16.52
CA VAL A 22 -42.15 13.70 -17.40
C VAL A 22 -42.24 15.16 -17.80
N TYR A 23 -41.19 15.92 -17.58
CA TYR A 23 -41.15 17.36 -17.85
C TYR A 23 -39.84 17.74 -18.54
N LEU A 24 -39.92 18.78 -19.39
CA LEU A 24 -38.77 19.52 -19.88
C LEU A 24 -38.58 20.72 -18.95
N ARG A 25 -37.39 20.85 -18.32
CA ARG A 25 -37.01 22.04 -17.57
C ARG A 25 -36.09 22.88 -18.42
N VAL A 26 -36.45 24.14 -18.58
CA VAL A 26 -35.65 25.16 -19.26
C VAL A 26 -35.22 26.19 -18.21
N GLN A 27 -33.94 26.34 -18.00
CA GLN A 27 -33.37 27.27 -17.04
C GLN A 27 -32.03 27.82 -17.56
N ASN A 28 -31.93 29.16 -17.70
CA ASN A 28 -30.71 29.82 -18.16
C ASN A 28 -30.17 29.20 -19.47
N GLU A 29 -31.05 29.08 -20.49
CA GLU A 29 -30.77 28.46 -21.78
C GLU A 29 -30.48 26.94 -21.76
N LYS A 30 -30.26 26.33 -20.60
CA LYS A 30 -30.09 24.89 -20.48
C LYS A 30 -31.46 24.20 -20.47
N ARG A 31 -31.58 23.14 -21.27
CA ARG A 31 -32.78 22.36 -21.42
C ARG A 31 -32.51 20.91 -21.10
N PHE A 32 -33.25 20.34 -20.13
CA PHE A 32 -33.05 18.96 -19.73
C PHE A 32 -34.38 18.30 -19.34
N TRP A 33 -34.48 17.04 -19.65
CA TRP A 33 -35.62 16.20 -19.30
C TRP A 33 -35.53 15.75 -17.87
N ILE A 34 -36.62 15.81 -17.13
CA ILE A 34 -36.74 15.34 -15.75
C ILE A 34 -37.94 14.42 -15.59
N PHE A 35 -37.77 13.39 -14.77
CA PHE A 35 -38.85 12.60 -14.23
C PHE A 35 -39.15 13.04 -12.81
N ARG A 36 -40.40 13.44 -12.56
CA ARG A 36 -40.87 13.90 -11.27
C ARG A 36 -41.74 12.87 -10.64
N TYR A 37 -41.42 12.44 -9.46
CA TYR A 37 -42.18 11.43 -8.70
C TYR A 37 -42.31 11.81 -7.23
N SER A 38 -43.14 11.08 -6.51
CA SER A 38 -43.25 11.22 -5.05
C SER A 38 -43.14 9.82 -4.44
N ILE A 39 -42.31 9.73 -3.41
CA ILE A 39 -42.14 8.56 -2.58
C ILE A 39 -42.07 9.03 -1.12
N ASP A 40 -42.74 8.30 -0.19
CA ASP A 40 -42.82 8.65 1.24
C ASP A 40 -43.25 10.11 1.48
N LYS A 41 -44.25 10.56 0.69
CA LYS A 41 -44.75 11.95 0.70
C LYS A 41 -43.75 13.02 0.29
N LYS A 42 -42.55 12.65 -0.13
CA LYS A 42 -41.54 13.59 -0.61
C LYS A 42 -41.49 13.62 -2.14
N ARG A 43 -41.50 14.83 -2.71
CA ARG A 43 -41.38 15.06 -4.14
C ARG A 43 -39.95 15.13 -4.56
N ARG A 44 -39.53 14.33 -5.56
CA ARG A 44 -38.19 14.24 -6.08
C ARG A 44 -38.18 14.35 -7.61
N ASP A 45 -37.09 14.91 -8.16
CA ASP A 45 -36.84 15.03 -9.59
C ASP A 45 -35.58 14.24 -9.96
N ILE A 46 -35.60 13.47 -11.03
CA ILE A 46 -34.43 12.76 -11.57
C ILE A 46 -34.24 13.13 -13.04
N GLY A 47 -33.00 13.42 -13.47
CA GLY A 47 -32.67 13.73 -14.86
C GLY A 47 -32.80 12.52 -15.77
N LEU A 48 -33.43 12.72 -16.95
CA LEU A 48 -33.58 11.71 -18.00
C LEU A 48 -32.62 11.90 -19.17
N GLY A 49 -32.07 13.11 -19.31
CA GLY A 49 -31.16 13.51 -20.37
C GLY A 49 -31.31 14.98 -20.73
N ASP A 50 -30.49 15.44 -21.68
CA ASP A 50 -30.53 16.78 -22.24
C ASP A 50 -31.61 16.93 -23.33
N VAL A 51 -31.69 18.11 -23.93
CA VAL A 51 -32.66 18.45 -24.99
C VAL A 51 -32.47 17.60 -26.24
N ASP A 52 -31.28 17.14 -26.54
CA ASP A 52 -30.97 16.36 -27.75
C ASP A 52 -31.30 14.85 -27.54
N THR A 53 -31.63 14.44 -26.33
CA THR A 53 -32.12 13.07 -26.08
C THR A 53 -33.45 12.83 -26.78
N PRO A 54 -33.57 11.82 -27.65
CA PRO A 54 -34.84 11.51 -28.34
C PRO A 54 -35.98 11.30 -27.37
N ILE A 55 -37.15 11.85 -27.65
CA ILE A 55 -38.34 11.77 -26.80
C ILE A 55 -38.72 10.29 -26.49
N ALA A 56 -38.54 9.40 -27.48
CA ALA A 56 -38.78 7.97 -27.30
C ALA A 56 -37.86 7.38 -26.19
N THR A 57 -36.58 7.76 -26.17
CA THR A 57 -35.62 7.35 -25.14
C THR A 57 -35.99 7.93 -23.77
N VAL A 58 -36.42 9.21 -23.72
CA VAL A 58 -36.91 9.87 -22.52
C VAL A 58 -38.07 9.10 -21.91
N ARG A 59 -39.06 8.72 -22.76
CA ARG A 59 -40.23 7.92 -22.34
C ARG A 59 -39.84 6.54 -21.83
N ALA A 60 -38.95 5.85 -22.53
CA ALA A 60 -38.47 4.52 -22.10
C ALA A 60 -37.79 4.59 -20.73
N LYS A 61 -36.88 5.55 -20.51
CA LYS A 61 -36.25 5.78 -19.21
C LYS A 61 -37.28 6.13 -18.14
N ALA A 62 -38.22 7.01 -18.42
CA ALA A 62 -39.29 7.36 -17.48
C ALA A 62 -40.18 6.17 -17.11
N ALA A 63 -40.50 5.31 -18.06
CA ALA A 63 -41.29 4.09 -17.80
C ALA A 63 -40.57 3.14 -16.83
N THR A 64 -39.27 2.93 -17.05
CA THR A 64 -38.44 2.12 -16.15
C THR A 64 -38.41 2.70 -14.73
N LEU A 65 -38.18 4.01 -14.59
CA LEU A 65 -38.16 4.68 -13.29
C LEU A 65 -39.53 4.63 -12.58
N LYS A 66 -40.62 4.79 -13.36
CA LYS A 66 -41.97 4.67 -12.83
C LYS A 66 -42.27 3.29 -12.26
N GLN A 67 -41.79 2.23 -12.91
CA GLN A 67 -41.93 0.86 -12.37
C GLN A 67 -41.19 0.70 -11.04
N LEU A 68 -40.02 1.32 -10.85
CA LEU A 68 -39.31 1.30 -9.56
C LEU A 68 -40.12 2.00 -8.47
N VAL A 69 -40.63 3.20 -8.77
CA VAL A 69 -41.47 3.96 -7.81
C VAL A 69 -42.74 3.18 -7.42
N VAL A 70 -43.40 2.50 -8.37
CA VAL A 70 -44.54 1.65 -8.08
C VAL A 70 -44.22 0.47 -7.14
N ARG A 71 -42.98 -0.03 -7.23
CA ARG A 71 -42.45 -1.07 -6.32
C ARG A 71 -41.98 -0.54 -4.97
N GLY A 72 -42.11 0.76 -4.71
CA GLY A 72 -41.65 1.39 -3.49
C GLY A 72 -40.11 1.64 -3.45
N ILE A 73 -39.42 1.48 -4.57
CA ILE A 73 -37.97 1.67 -4.66
C ILE A 73 -37.69 3.10 -5.15
N ASP A 74 -36.93 3.86 -4.37
CA ASP A 74 -36.48 5.21 -4.81
C ASP A 74 -35.39 5.13 -5.88
N PRO A 75 -35.66 5.64 -7.09
CA PRO A 75 -34.68 5.60 -8.17
C PRO A 75 -33.38 6.38 -7.87
N LEU A 76 -33.44 7.46 -7.08
CA LEU A 76 -32.24 8.24 -6.71
C LEU A 76 -31.38 7.45 -5.72
N GLU A 77 -31.97 6.82 -4.73
CA GLU A 77 -31.25 6.01 -3.75
C GLU A 77 -30.64 4.77 -4.43
N ARG A 78 -31.39 4.12 -5.31
CA ARG A 78 -30.87 2.99 -6.10
C ARG A 78 -29.69 3.41 -6.99
N LYS A 79 -29.76 4.57 -7.62
CA LYS A 79 -28.65 5.11 -8.44
C LYS A 79 -27.43 5.41 -7.58
N ALA A 80 -27.62 6.00 -6.40
CA ALA A 80 -26.53 6.28 -5.46
C ALA A 80 -25.87 4.99 -4.94
N GLN A 81 -26.66 3.97 -4.59
CA GLN A 81 -26.15 2.66 -4.18
C GLN A 81 -25.32 1.99 -5.29
N HIS A 82 -25.84 1.96 -6.52
CA HIS A 82 -25.14 1.38 -7.64
C HIS A 82 -23.83 2.13 -7.97
N GLN A 83 -23.85 3.46 -7.86
CA GLN A 83 -22.63 4.27 -8.03
C GLN A 83 -21.59 3.96 -6.94
N ALA A 84 -22.03 3.89 -5.67
CA ALA A 84 -21.15 3.54 -4.56
C ALA A 84 -20.55 2.14 -4.71
N GLU A 85 -21.34 1.16 -5.15
CA GLU A 85 -20.85 -0.19 -5.45
C GLU A 85 -19.82 -0.20 -6.58
N GLN A 86 -20.06 0.59 -7.64
CA GLN A 86 -19.10 0.72 -8.75
C GLN A 86 -17.79 1.38 -8.30
N ASP A 87 -17.89 2.46 -7.54
CA ASP A 87 -16.73 3.19 -7.03
C ASP A 87 -15.89 2.28 -6.10
N GLU A 88 -16.56 1.48 -5.26
CA GLU A 88 -15.91 0.49 -4.40
C GLU A 88 -15.20 -0.61 -5.23
N ARG A 89 -15.85 -1.15 -6.26
CA ARG A 89 -15.23 -2.12 -7.17
C ARG A 89 -13.99 -1.55 -7.87
N VAL A 90 -14.07 -0.32 -8.36
CA VAL A 90 -12.93 0.37 -9.00
C VAL A 90 -11.80 0.58 -8.00
N ARG A 91 -12.13 0.98 -6.76
CA ARG A 91 -11.16 1.15 -5.68
C ARG A 91 -10.45 -0.16 -5.32
N LEU A 92 -11.21 -1.25 -5.18
CA LEU A 92 -10.67 -2.58 -4.90
C LEU A 92 -9.78 -3.07 -6.05
N ALA A 93 -10.24 -2.95 -7.30
CA ALA A 93 -9.46 -3.33 -8.48
C ALA A 93 -8.12 -2.55 -8.55
N LYS A 94 -8.15 -1.24 -8.27
CA LYS A 94 -6.95 -0.42 -8.20
C LYS A 94 -5.98 -0.87 -7.11
N LYS A 95 -6.46 -1.20 -5.92
CA LYS A 95 -5.64 -1.74 -4.83
C LYS A 95 -5.02 -3.09 -5.20
N GLN A 96 -5.80 -3.94 -5.85
CA GLN A 96 -5.35 -5.26 -6.31
C GLN A 96 -4.34 -5.21 -7.47
N SER A 97 -4.25 -4.11 -8.20
CA SER A 97 -3.28 -3.95 -9.29
C SER A 97 -1.89 -3.48 -8.83
N ILE A 98 -1.71 -3.12 -7.56
CA ILE A 98 -0.44 -2.60 -7.04
C ILE A 98 0.60 -3.72 -7.03
N LEU A 99 1.69 -3.55 -7.78
CA LEU A 99 2.80 -4.50 -7.83
C LEU A 99 3.74 -4.32 -6.63
N PHE A 100 4.39 -5.41 -6.22
CA PHE A 100 5.32 -5.38 -5.08
C PHE A 100 6.49 -4.39 -5.32
N LYS A 101 7.03 -4.32 -6.54
CA LYS A 101 8.10 -3.38 -6.89
C LYS A 101 7.74 -1.90 -6.73
N ASP A 102 6.46 -1.58 -6.89
CA ASP A 102 5.97 -0.20 -6.77
C ASP A 102 5.57 0.14 -5.32
N PHE A 103 5.29 -0.89 -4.51
CA PHE A 103 4.81 -0.75 -3.13
C PHE A 103 5.92 -0.76 -2.08
N TYR A 104 6.98 -1.58 -2.24
CA TYR A 104 7.95 -1.84 -1.17
C TYR A 104 8.73 -0.61 -0.72
N LEU A 105 9.12 0.27 -1.66
CA LEU A 105 9.91 1.45 -1.34
C LEU A 105 9.12 2.51 -0.55
N PRO A 106 7.93 2.96 -1.00
CA PRO A 106 7.08 3.84 -0.18
C PRO A 106 6.75 3.24 1.19
N ALA A 107 6.53 1.93 1.26
CA ALA A 107 6.25 1.25 2.53
C ALA A 107 7.45 1.32 3.48
N LEU A 108 8.68 1.09 3.00
CA LEU A 108 9.90 1.17 3.82
C LEU A 108 10.17 2.59 4.30
N GLU A 109 10.00 3.60 3.46
CA GLU A 109 10.15 5.02 3.82
C GLU A 109 9.18 5.43 4.94
N GLU A 110 7.94 4.98 4.85
CA GLU A 110 6.94 5.27 5.87
C GLU A 110 7.22 4.54 7.18
N ILE A 111 7.72 3.29 7.11
CA ILE A 111 8.17 2.52 8.28
C ILE A 111 9.36 3.21 8.95
N GLU A 112 10.31 3.76 8.17
CA GLU A 112 11.44 4.52 8.69
C GLU A 112 10.97 5.73 9.49
N LYS A 113 10.06 6.53 8.94
CA LYS A 113 9.49 7.71 9.61
C LYS A 113 8.79 7.33 10.92
N GLN A 114 7.99 6.27 10.92
CA GLN A 114 7.25 5.83 12.10
C GLN A 114 8.17 5.29 13.19
N ARG A 115 9.18 4.50 12.82
CA ARG A 115 10.09 3.82 13.77
C ARG A 115 11.30 4.65 14.16
N LYS A 116 11.51 5.81 13.52
CA LYS A 116 12.65 6.72 13.76
C LYS A 116 13.96 5.94 13.80
N TRP A 117 14.31 5.25 12.72
CA TRP A 117 15.55 4.47 12.67
C TRP A 117 16.76 5.36 13.00
N GLN A 118 17.52 4.97 14.00
CA GLN A 118 18.62 5.78 14.55
C GLN A 118 19.78 5.98 13.57
N SER A 119 19.94 5.10 12.59
CA SER A 119 21.03 5.21 11.62
C SER A 119 20.49 5.47 10.20
N PRO A 120 21.01 6.50 9.51
CA PRO A 120 20.62 6.81 8.13
C PRO A 120 20.99 5.70 7.13
N LYS A 121 21.79 4.71 7.55
CA LYS A 121 22.21 3.59 6.70
C LYS A 121 21.19 2.44 6.65
N VAL A 122 20.16 2.45 7.51
CA VAL A 122 19.23 1.33 7.63
C VAL A 122 18.32 1.23 6.42
N LEU A 123 17.71 2.34 5.98
CA LEU A 123 16.81 2.36 4.82
C LEU A 123 17.56 2.00 3.52
N PRO A 124 18.66 2.63 3.13
CA PRO A 124 19.40 2.26 1.93
C PRO A 124 19.80 0.78 1.89
N ARG A 125 20.20 0.24 3.05
CA ARG A 125 20.54 -1.18 3.19
C ARG A 125 19.33 -2.07 2.99
N ALA A 126 18.18 -1.75 3.60
CA ALA A 126 16.94 -2.49 3.44
C ALA A 126 16.46 -2.49 1.98
N VAL A 127 16.48 -1.32 1.32
CA VAL A 127 16.14 -1.16 -0.10
C VAL A 127 17.05 -2.02 -0.98
N SER A 128 18.38 -1.94 -0.80
CA SER A 128 19.33 -2.73 -1.57
C SER A 128 19.15 -4.24 -1.38
N GLN A 129 18.84 -4.68 -0.15
CA GLN A 129 18.59 -6.09 0.15
C GLN A 129 17.31 -6.61 -0.52
N ILE A 130 16.22 -5.84 -0.41
CA ILE A 130 14.94 -6.19 -1.07
C ILE A 130 15.12 -6.19 -2.59
N ALA A 131 15.77 -5.17 -3.14
CA ALA A 131 16.00 -5.08 -4.58
C ALA A 131 16.81 -6.26 -5.12
N ARG A 132 17.84 -6.68 -4.40
CA ARG A 132 18.75 -7.74 -4.85
C ARG A 132 18.14 -9.13 -4.73
N TYR A 133 17.46 -9.43 -3.63
CA TYR A 133 17.05 -10.80 -3.29
C TYR A 133 15.56 -11.07 -3.46
N ILE A 134 14.73 -10.06 -3.33
CA ILE A 134 13.27 -10.23 -3.27
C ILE A 134 12.59 -9.79 -4.57
N LEU A 135 12.97 -8.66 -5.15
CA LEU A 135 12.35 -8.17 -6.39
C LEU A 135 12.44 -9.12 -7.58
N PRO A 136 13.50 -9.94 -7.76
CA PRO A 136 13.53 -10.89 -8.85
C PRO A 136 12.36 -11.89 -8.83
N VAL A 137 11.85 -12.24 -7.64
CA VAL A 137 10.73 -13.17 -7.46
C VAL A 137 9.42 -12.42 -7.27
N LEU A 138 9.36 -11.48 -6.32
CA LEU A 138 8.10 -10.82 -5.95
C LEU A 138 7.78 -9.57 -6.76
N GLY A 139 8.75 -8.96 -7.45
CA GLY A 139 8.63 -7.62 -8.00
C GLY A 139 7.43 -7.40 -8.93
N ASN A 140 7.13 -8.37 -9.78
CA ASN A 140 6.03 -8.30 -10.73
C ASN A 140 4.71 -8.93 -10.23
N LEU A 141 4.71 -9.45 -9.00
CA LEU A 141 3.48 -9.97 -8.39
C LEU A 141 2.69 -8.83 -7.75
N PRO A 142 1.36 -8.83 -7.89
CA PRO A 142 0.51 -7.93 -7.12
C PRO A 142 0.66 -8.21 -5.62
N VAL A 143 0.74 -7.15 -4.80
CA VAL A 143 0.95 -7.27 -3.35
C VAL A 143 -0.09 -8.17 -2.68
N TYR A 144 -1.35 -8.08 -3.12
CA TYR A 144 -2.44 -8.90 -2.57
C TYR A 144 -2.30 -10.39 -2.88
N ALA A 145 -1.66 -10.74 -4.01
CA ALA A 145 -1.57 -12.11 -4.52
C ALA A 145 -0.34 -12.88 -4.01
N VAL A 146 0.62 -12.19 -3.36
CA VAL A 146 1.83 -12.83 -2.83
C VAL A 146 1.48 -13.89 -1.81
N THR A 147 1.98 -15.11 -2.03
CA THR A 147 1.75 -16.27 -1.15
C THR A 147 2.95 -16.58 -0.25
N PRO A 148 2.79 -17.37 0.82
CA PRO A 148 3.93 -17.85 1.62
C PRO A 148 4.96 -18.61 0.80
N LYS A 149 4.56 -19.34 -0.25
CA LYS A 149 5.49 -20.07 -1.14
C LYS A 149 6.38 -19.11 -1.93
N ASP A 150 5.84 -18.01 -2.42
CA ASP A 150 6.61 -16.98 -3.12
C ASP A 150 7.65 -16.33 -2.19
N ILE A 151 7.30 -16.14 -0.92
CA ILE A 151 8.23 -15.65 0.12
C ILE A 151 9.36 -16.66 0.34
N VAL A 152 9.04 -17.94 0.44
CA VAL A 152 10.04 -19.01 0.61
C VAL A 152 10.97 -19.05 -0.58
N GLU A 153 10.45 -19.00 -1.80
CA GLU A 153 11.23 -18.96 -3.03
C GLU A 153 12.18 -17.75 -3.04
N ALA A 154 11.67 -16.56 -2.73
CA ALA A 154 12.48 -15.34 -2.66
C ALA A 154 13.57 -15.39 -1.58
N LEU A 155 13.33 -16.08 -0.46
CA LEU A 155 14.29 -16.23 0.63
C LEU A 155 15.27 -17.40 0.43
N SER A 156 15.01 -18.32 -0.49
CA SER A 156 15.77 -19.56 -0.66
C SER A 156 17.28 -19.36 -0.76
N THR A 157 17.72 -18.34 -1.50
CA THR A 157 19.15 -18.03 -1.72
C THR A 157 19.84 -17.40 -0.51
N VAL A 158 19.09 -16.81 0.42
CA VAL A 158 19.65 -16.03 1.54
C VAL A 158 19.24 -16.56 2.90
N TRP A 159 18.36 -17.55 2.96
CA TRP A 159 17.82 -18.00 4.24
C TRP A 159 18.89 -18.57 5.19
N GLU A 160 19.89 -19.24 4.69
CA GLU A 160 21.00 -19.75 5.50
C GLU A 160 22.00 -18.67 5.95
N MET A 161 21.95 -17.50 5.32
CA MET A 161 22.80 -16.35 5.69
C MET A 161 22.15 -15.57 6.84
N SER A 162 22.95 -14.85 7.62
CA SER A 162 22.45 -13.96 8.70
C SER A 162 21.48 -12.88 8.20
N ILE A 163 21.59 -12.50 6.93
CA ILE A 163 20.76 -11.50 6.28
C ILE A 163 19.31 -11.99 6.04
N GLY A 164 19.07 -13.30 5.90
CA GLY A 164 17.74 -13.85 5.58
C GLY A 164 16.69 -13.49 6.63
N GLU A 165 17.04 -13.55 7.92
CA GLU A 165 16.15 -13.14 9.01
C GLU A 165 15.82 -11.64 8.97
N VAL A 166 16.82 -10.82 8.67
CA VAL A 166 16.63 -9.36 8.55
C VAL A 166 15.68 -9.03 7.41
N ILE A 167 15.83 -9.71 6.26
CA ILE A 167 14.94 -9.54 5.11
C ILE A 167 13.53 -9.99 5.45
N LEU A 168 13.35 -11.13 6.13
CA LEU A 168 12.04 -11.61 6.55
C LEU A 168 11.34 -10.60 7.47
N ILE A 169 12.07 -10.01 8.44
CA ILE A 169 11.52 -8.96 9.31
C ILE A 169 11.04 -7.77 8.47
N ARG A 170 11.79 -7.37 7.43
CA ARG A 170 11.39 -6.27 6.54
C ARG A 170 10.16 -6.64 5.71
N LEU A 171 10.10 -7.84 5.17
CA LEU A 171 8.92 -8.34 4.45
C LEU A 171 7.68 -8.33 5.34
N LYS A 172 7.79 -8.83 6.59
CA LYS A 172 6.69 -8.75 7.56
C LYS A 172 6.18 -7.33 7.75
N GLN A 173 7.08 -6.36 7.90
CA GLN A 173 6.73 -4.95 8.07
C GLN A 173 6.03 -4.37 6.83
N ILE A 174 6.53 -4.68 5.62
CA ILE A 174 5.93 -4.25 4.36
C ILE A 174 4.50 -4.81 4.24
N PHE A 175 4.28 -6.10 4.53
CA PHE A 175 2.96 -6.69 4.45
C PHE A 175 2.01 -6.22 5.57
N ILE A 176 2.51 -5.90 6.77
CA ILE A 176 1.71 -5.23 7.80
C ILE A 176 1.22 -3.87 7.30
N ARG A 177 2.08 -3.12 6.59
CA ARG A 177 1.66 -1.86 5.96
C ARG A 177 0.60 -2.08 4.89
N ALA A 178 0.76 -3.10 4.05
CA ALA A 178 -0.23 -3.46 3.04
C ALA A 178 -1.60 -3.83 3.63
N ILE A 179 -1.62 -4.48 4.81
CA ILE A 179 -2.84 -4.74 5.57
C ILE A 179 -3.45 -3.43 6.06
N GLY A 180 -2.64 -2.55 6.65
CA GLY A 180 -3.10 -1.23 7.14
C GLY A 180 -3.70 -0.36 6.03
N GLU A 181 -3.24 -0.49 4.79
CA GLU A 181 -3.79 0.19 3.61
C GLU A 181 -4.99 -0.55 2.98
N GLY A 182 -5.34 -1.72 3.53
CA GLY A 182 -6.46 -2.54 3.04
C GLY A 182 -6.22 -3.11 1.64
N ILE A 183 -4.95 -3.40 1.30
CA ILE A 183 -4.57 -4.08 0.05
C ILE A 183 -4.76 -5.59 0.19
N ARG A 184 -4.56 -6.11 1.39
CA ARG A 184 -4.74 -7.51 1.75
C ARG A 184 -5.18 -7.65 3.21
N GLU A 185 -5.66 -8.84 3.58
CA GLU A 185 -6.21 -9.11 4.92
C GLU A 185 -5.20 -9.81 5.84
N ASP A 186 -4.25 -10.54 5.29
CA ASP A 186 -3.30 -11.37 6.04
C ASP A 186 -1.85 -11.07 5.69
N ASN A 187 -0.91 -11.51 6.54
CA ASN A 187 0.53 -11.38 6.29
C ASN A 187 1.11 -12.71 5.80
N PRO A 188 1.58 -12.81 4.54
CA PRO A 188 2.16 -14.04 4.02
C PRO A 188 3.56 -14.32 4.58
N ALA A 189 4.24 -13.32 5.14
CA ALA A 189 5.57 -13.44 5.73
C ALA A 189 5.54 -13.82 7.23
N GLU A 190 4.38 -14.18 7.78
CA GLU A 190 4.29 -14.70 9.14
C GLU A 190 5.04 -16.04 9.30
N TRP A 191 5.83 -16.15 10.39
CA TRP A 191 6.64 -17.33 10.62
C TRP A 191 5.80 -18.62 10.69
N SER A 192 4.64 -18.60 11.32
CA SER A 192 3.70 -19.72 11.38
C SER A 192 3.29 -20.29 10.03
N LYS A 193 3.37 -19.50 8.96
CA LYS A 193 3.09 -19.93 7.58
C LYS A 193 4.33 -20.43 6.84
N LEU A 194 5.52 -20.02 7.28
CA LEU A 194 6.80 -20.31 6.65
C LEU A 194 7.55 -21.47 7.29
N GLU A 195 7.31 -21.76 8.57
CA GLU A 195 8.02 -22.80 9.33
C GLU A 195 7.86 -24.21 8.78
N VAL A 196 6.79 -24.44 8.01
CA VAL A 196 6.57 -25.71 7.29
C VAL A 196 7.57 -25.90 6.16
N PHE A 197 8.08 -24.80 5.59
CA PHE A 197 8.93 -24.83 4.40
C PHE A 197 10.39 -24.46 4.68
N LEU A 198 10.65 -23.69 5.73
CA LEU A 198 11.97 -23.18 6.07
C LEU A 198 12.47 -23.75 7.39
N PRO A 199 13.73 -24.21 7.46
CA PRO A 199 14.32 -24.63 8.72
C PRO A 199 14.40 -23.44 9.70
N SER A 200 14.21 -23.70 10.99
CA SER A 200 14.33 -22.66 12.02
C SER A 200 15.78 -22.14 12.09
N ARG A 201 15.94 -20.87 12.46
CA ARG A 201 17.27 -20.27 12.65
C ARG A 201 18.12 -21.00 13.69
N GLN A 202 17.48 -21.52 14.73
CA GLN A 202 18.15 -22.30 15.73
C GLN A 202 18.71 -23.62 15.16
N SER A 203 17.97 -24.28 14.28
CA SER A 203 18.42 -25.48 13.57
C SER A 203 19.62 -25.19 12.68
N ILE A 204 19.58 -24.09 11.91
CA ILE A 204 20.68 -23.67 11.04
C ILE A 204 21.95 -23.34 11.87
N ARG A 205 21.81 -22.68 13.02
CA ARG A 205 22.94 -22.35 13.89
C ARG A 205 23.55 -23.59 14.54
N LYS A 206 22.75 -24.55 14.97
CA LYS A 206 23.26 -25.82 15.55
C LYS A 206 24.09 -26.64 14.55
N GLY A 207 23.85 -26.52 13.27
CA GLY A 207 24.62 -27.19 12.21
C GLY A 207 25.91 -26.47 11.79
N LYS A 208 26.16 -25.26 12.32
CA LYS A 208 27.38 -24.51 12.04
C LYS A 208 28.29 -24.55 13.26
N GLU A 209 29.54 -24.98 13.08
CA GLU A 209 30.56 -24.80 14.11
C GLU A 209 30.63 -23.31 14.48
N ASP A 210 30.65 -23.01 15.78
CA ASP A 210 30.88 -21.66 16.28
C ASP A 210 32.32 -21.23 15.92
N LYS A 211 32.46 -20.69 14.71
CA LYS A 211 33.73 -20.07 14.30
C LYS A 211 33.83 -18.73 15.01
N HIS A 212 34.31 -18.77 16.25
CA HIS A 212 34.75 -17.55 16.93
C HIS A 212 35.88 -16.92 16.12
N HIS A 213 35.87 -15.60 16.01
CA HIS A 213 37.03 -14.89 15.48
C HIS A 213 38.25 -15.26 16.29
N ALA A 214 39.40 -15.50 15.61
CA ALA A 214 40.63 -15.77 16.28
C ALA A 214 40.89 -14.68 17.33
N ALA A 215 41.02 -15.09 18.56
CA ALA A 215 41.32 -14.19 19.67
C ALA A 215 42.81 -14.24 19.97
N VAL A 216 43.42 -13.07 20.18
CA VAL A 216 44.83 -12.94 20.57
C VAL A 216 44.94 -13.39 22.05
N SER A 217 45.94 -14.21 22.35
CA SER A 217 46.21 -14.61 23.72
C SER A 217 46.61 -13.41 24.61
N VAL A 218 46.42 -13.50 25.92
CA VAL A 218 46.77 -12.43 26.86
C VAL A 218 48.27 -12.08 26.77
N ALA A 219 49.13 -13.08 26.54
CA ALA A 219 50.58 -12.85 26.36
C ALA A 219 50.91 -12.06 25.09
N GLU A 220 50.28 -12.43 24.00
CA GLU A 220 50.41 -11.69 22.71
C GLU A 220 49.83 -10.28 22.83
N LEU A 221 48.68 -10.12 23.52
CA LEU A 221 48.07 -8.82 23.74
C LEU A 221 48.99 -7.86 24.50
N ARG A 222 49.68 -8.38 25.55
CA ARG A 222 50.71 -7.61 26.28
C ARG A 222 51.86 -7.14 25.36
N ASN A 223 52.31 -8.02 24.47
CA ASN A 223 53.38 -7.67 23.49
C ASN A 223 52.89 -6.62 22.51
N VAL A 224 51.67 -6.72 22.02
CA VAL A 224 51.07 -5.73 21.14
C VAL A 224 50.91 -4.39 21.86
N ALA A 225 50.38 -4.38 23.10
CA ALA A 225 50.27 -3.15 23.89
C ALA A 225 51.63 -2.48 24.13
N LYS A 226 52.67 -3.25 24.44
CA LYS A 226 54.03 -2.76 24.62
C LYS A 226 54.59 -2.13 23.34
N LYS A 227 54.34 -2.73 22.16
CA LYS A 227 54.75 -2.16 20.86
C LYS A 227 53.99 -0.88 20.53
N LEU A 228 52.68 -0.84 20.86
CA LEU A 228 51.85 0.35 20.62
C LEU A 228 52.26 1.52 21.54
N SER A 229 52.63 1.25 22.81
CA SER A 229 53.08 2.30 23.75
C SER A 229 54.40 2.96 23.37
N GLN A 230 55.20 2.32 22.52
CA GLN A 230 56.49 2.89 22.02
C GLN A 230 56.28 3.88 20.84
N GLY A 231 55.05 4.08 20.40
CA GLY A 231 54.76 4.94 19.25
C GLY A 231 53.82 6.09 19.59
N ASN A 232 54.09 7.26 19.04
CA ASN A 232 53.38 8.50 19.34
C ASN A 232 52.33 8.88 18.26
N THR A 233 51.90 7.94 17.39
CA THR A 233 50.90 8.24 16.40
C THR A 233 49.49 8.09 17.00
N ALA A 234 48.57 8.97 16.63
CA ALA A 234 47.18 8.96 17.10
C ALA A 234 46.52 7.58 16.92
N VAL A 235 46.80 6.88 15.81
CA VAL A 235 46.28 5.55 15.53
C VAL A 235 46.76 4.52 16.56
N LYS A 236 48.09 4.55 16.92
CA LYS A 236 48.62 3.61 17.92
C LYS A 236 48.11 3.88 19.32
N LEU A 237 47.95 5.15 19.69
CA LEU A 237 47.37 5.55 20.99
C LEU A 237 45.87 5.19 21.06
N CYS A 238 45.13 5.39 20.00
CA CYS A 238 43.74 5.02 19.90
C CYS A 238 43.55 3.51 20.03
N LEU A 239 44.38 2.69 19.36
CA LEU A 239 44.35 1.23 19.50
C LEU A 239 44.72 0.78 20.90
N LEU A 240 45.76 1.37 21.50
CA LEU A 240 46.18 1.08 22.87
C LEU A 240 45.07 1.40 23.87
N PHE A 241 44.45 2.56 23.72
CA PHE A 241 43.28 2.94 24.54
C PHE A 241 42.11 1.93 24.40
N GLY A 242 41.80 1.53 23.17
CA GLY A 242 40.76 0.50 22.93
C GLY A 242 41.10 -0.86 23.58
N ILE A 243 42.38 -1.27 23.57
CA ILE A 243 42.83 -2.52 24.23
C ILE A 243 42.73 -2.40 25.74
N LEU A 244 43.13 -1.28 26.33
CA LEU A 244 43.12 -1.07 27.76
C LEU A 244 41.73 -0.90 28.38
N THR A 245 40.80 -0.29 27.61
CA THR A 245 39.47 0.02 28.08
C THR A 245 38.41 -1.01 27.64
N VAL A 246 38.77 -1.92 26.72
CA VAL A 246 37.83 -2.91 26.12
C VAL A 246 36.59 -2.25 25.53
N CYS A 247 36.67 -1.01 25.11
CA CYS A 247 35.60 -0.25 24.47
C CYS A 247 35.33 -0.73 23.04
N ARG A 248 34.11 -0.49 22.54
CA ARG A 248 33.79 -0.74 21.13
C ARG A 248 34.57 0.24 20.23
N GLY A 249 34.97 -0.22 19.02
CA GLY A 249 35.77 0.57 18.08
C GLY A 249 35.22 1.99 17.81
N ALA A 250 33.90 2.16 17.73
CA ALA A 250 33.28 3.46 17.54
C ALA A 250 33.39 4.39 18.78
N GLU A 251 33.53 3.84 19.97
CA GLU A 251 33.62 4.59 21.22
C GLU A 251 35.04 5.16 21.40
N PHE A 252 36.07 4.35 21.24
CA PHE A 252 37.46 4.84 21.39
C PHE A 252 37.91 5.69 20.21
N CYS A 253 37.38 5.47 18.99
CA CYS A 253 37.73 6.35 17.84
C CYS A 253 37.08 7.75 17.93
N LYS A 254 36.06 7.93 18.75
CA LYS A 254 35.37 9.21 18.95
C LYS A 254 35.60 9.79 20.35
N ALA A 255 36.48 9.19 21.15
CA ALA A 255 36.79 9.72 22.46
C ALA A 255 37.49 11.08 22.33
N GLU A 256 36.93 12.10 22.98
CA GLU A 256 37.48 13.43 23.12
C GLU A 256 38.07 13.55 24.53
N TRP A 257 39.19 14.20 24.64
CA TRP A 257 39.86 14.49 25.93
C TRP A 257 39.51 15.94 26.30
N GLU A 258 38.87 16.12 27.45
CA GLU A 258 38.70 17.44 28.07
C GLU A 258 39.92 17.84 28.90
#